data_78cbc3c0f997193702a74c8831ecc4f3
#
_entry.id   78cbc3c0f997193702a74c8831ecc4f3
#
_cell.length_a   1.000
_cell.length_b   1.000
_cell.length_c   1.000
_cell.angle_alpha   90.00
_cell.angle_beta   90.00
_cell.angle_gamma   90.00
#
_symmetry.space_group_name_H-M   'P 1'
#
loop_
_entity.id
_entity.type
_entity.pdbx_description
1 polymer ?
#
loop_
_entity_poly.entity_id
_entity_poly.type
_entity_poly.pdbx_seq_one_letter_code
_entity_poly.pdbx_strand_id
1 'polypeptide(L)'
;MTTAASTATSAIVRIHALGPSPTPWPTIDPFLFCVHHHDAYPKGNGQMGPAASLGGRQIGSDFAGKDGWNMYHGREVPGFPAHPHRGFETVTIARQGLIDHADSLGAAARFGHGDVQWLTAGRGIV
;
A
#
# COMPACT_ATOMS: atom_id res chain seq x y z
N MET A 1 16.72 44.79 -24.55
CA MET A 1 15.98 44.11 -23.47
C MET A 1 16.07 42.60 -23.72
N THR A 2 16.96 41.94 -23.02
CA THR A 2 17.21 40.51 -23.16
C THR A 2 16.25 39.79 -22.21
N THR A 3 15.27 39.12 -22.74
CA THR A 3 14.36 38.23 -21.94
C THR A 3 15.15 37.00 -21.53
N ALA A 4 15.42 36.90 -20.22
CA ALA A 4 15.97 35.68 -19.65
C ALA A 4 14.95 34.57 -19.83
N ALA A 5 15.29 33.52 -20.56
CA ALA A 5 14.49 32.29 -20.63
C ALA A 5 14.48 31.65 -19.25
N SER A 6 13.30 31.55 -18.63
CA SER A 6 13.07 30.76 -17.44
C SER A 6 13.29 29.29 -17.78
N THR A 7 14.38 28.71 -17.33
CA THR A 7 14.56 27.26 -17.33
C THR A 7 13.65 26.66 -16.27
N ALA A 8 12.47 26.22 -16.68
CA ALA A 8 11.60 25.46 -15.79
C ALA A 8 12.33 24.16 -15.40
N THR A 9 12.83 24.10 -14.18
CA THR A 9 13.35 22.87 -13.60
C THR A 9 12.20 21.91 -13.40
N SER A 10 12.32 20.69 -13.95
CA SER A 10 11.31 19.65 -13.77
C SER A 10 11.08 19.37 -12.28
N ALA A 11 9.83 19.35 -11.84
CA ALA A 11 9.46 18.94 -10.48
C ALA A 11 9.70 17.43 -10.25
N ILE A 12 9.92 16.66 -11.33
CA ILE A 12 10.20 15.23 -11.26
C ILE A 12 11.70 15.03 -11.05
N VAL A 13 12.08 14.56 -9.87
CA VAL A 13 13.48 14.29 -9.51
C VAL A 13 13.92 12.91 -10.01
N ARG A 14 13.03 11.91 -9.93
CA ARG A 14 13.31 10.54 -10.34
C ARG A 14 12.04 9.81 -10.74
N ILE A 15 12.17 8.90 -11.68
CA ILE A 15 11.12 7.96 -12.09
C ILE A 15 11.62 6.54 -11.83
N HIS A 16 10.84 5.75 -11.10
CA HIS A 16 11.08 4.32 -10.93
C HIS A 16 10.03 3.54 -11.73
N ALA A 17 10.46 2.65 -12.60
CA ALA A 17 9.55 1.73 -13.26
C ALA A 17 8.96 0.75 -12.24
N LEU A 18 7.64 0.60 -12.25
CA LEU A 18 6.96 -0.46 -11.49
C LEU A 18 7.16 -1.77 -12.26
N GLY A 19 7.94 -2.67 -11.72
CA GLY A 19 8.19 -4.00 -12.26
C GLY A 19 7.83 -5.08 -11.22
N PRO A 20 7.86 -6.35 -11.59
CA PRO A 20 7.68 -7.45 -10.67
C PRO A 20 8.91 -7.56 -9.76
N SER A 21 9.05 -6.65 -8.82
CA SER A 21 10.12 -6.70 -7.84
C SER A 21 9.54 -7.06 -6.48
N PRO A 22 10.07 -8.08 -5.81
CA PRO A 22 9.72 -8.36 -4.42
C PRO A 22 10.32 -7.33 -3.45
N THR A 23 11.18 -6.44 -3.94
CA THR A 23 11.85 -5.44 -3.11
C THR A 23 11.15 -4.09 -3.19
N PRO A 24 10.93 -3.42 -2.05
CA PRO A 24 10.41 -2.06 -2.01
C PRO A 24 11.29 -1.07 -2.77
N TRP A 25 10.68 -0.08 -3.41
CA TRP A 25 11.42 1.01 -4.06
C TRP A 25 11.88 2.04 -3.03
N PRO A 26 13.06 2.61 -3.23
CA PRO A 26 13.56 3.67 -2.36
C PRO A 26 12.72 4.94 -2.50
N THR A 27 12.55 5.64 -1.40
CA THR A 27 11.88 6.94 -1.31
C THR A 27 12.80 7.97 -0.66
N ILE A 28 12.27 9.15 -0.39
CA ILE A 28 12.91 10.20 0.39
C ILE A 28 12.10 10.43 1.66
N ASP A 29 12.78 10.94 2.69
CA ASP A 29 12.13 11.34 3.94
C ASP A 29 10.92 12.28 3.66
N PRO A 30 9.77 12.10 4.31
CA PRO A 30 9.48 11.24 5.46
C PRO A 30 8.95 9.82 5.12
N PHE A 31 9.11 9.34 3.91
CA PHE A 31 8.64 8.02 3.47
C PHE A 31 9.77 6.99 3.53
N LEU A 32 9.53 5.83 4.11
CA LEU A 32 10.55 4.79 4.26
C LEU A 32 10.82 4.04 2.95
N PHE A 33 9.77 3.69 2.24
CA PHE A 33 9.82 2.96 0.97
C PHE A 33 8.49 3.06 0.24
N CYS A 34 8.48 2.66 -1.03
CA CYS A 34 7.26 2.52 -1.82
C CYS A 34 7.08 1.05 -2.25
N VAL A 35 5.85 0.57 -2.23
CA VAL A 35 5.46 -0.73 -2.75
C VAL A 35 4.26 -0.60 -3.67
N HIS A 36 4.10 -1.56 -4.58
CA HIS A 36 2.94 -1.65 -5.45
C HIS A 36 2.27 -3.02 -5.26
N HIS A 37 0.98 -3.00 -5.01
CA HIS A 37 0.16 -4.19 -4.90
C HIS A 37 -0.78 -4.27 -6.10
N HIS A 38 -0.85 -5.46 -6.71
CA HIS A 38 -1.79 -5.75 -7.80
C HIS A 38 -2.32 -7.16 -7.58
N ASP A 39 -3.45 -7.26 -6.88
CA ASP A 39 -4.02 -8.52 -6.44
C ASP A 39 -5.41 -8.73 -7.04
N ALA A 40 -5.60 -9.85 -7.72
CA ALA A 40 -6.88 -10.29 -8.25
C ALA A 40 -7.60 -11.17 -7.22
N TYR A 41 -8.06 -10.58 -6.12
CA TYR A 41 -8.70 -11.31 -5.04
C TYR A 41 -9.95 -12.07 -5.50
N PRO A 42 -10.14 -13.31 -5.02
CA PRO A 42 -11.39 -14.04 -5.20
C PRO A 42 -12.53 -13.35 -4.44
N LYS A 43 -13.75 -13.79 -4.67
CA LYS A 43 -14.91 -13.32 -3.87
C LYS A 43 -14.66 -13.55 -2.37
N GLY A 44 -15.22 -12.68 -1.54
CA GLY A 44 -15.20 -12.86 -0.10
C GLY A 44 -16.10 -14.04 0.35
N ASN A 45 -15.74 -14.66 1.46
CA ASN A 45 -16.46 -15.77 2.08
C ASN A 45 -17.59 -15.32 3.03
N GLY A 46 -17.84 -14.02 3.13
CA GLY A 46 -18.80 -13.44 4.08
C GLY A 46 -18.26 -13.23 5.49
N GLN A 47 -17.02 -13.63 5.75
CA GLN A 47 -16.31 -13.47 7.04
C GLN A 47 -15.01 -12.70 6.86
N MET A 48 -14.99 -11.76 5.91
CA MET A 48 -13.85 -10.91 5.53
C MET A 48 -12.64 -11.67 4.95
N GLY A 49 -12.71 -12.98 4.81
CA GLY A 49 -11.68 -13.79 4.17
C GLY A 49 -12.02 -14.14 2.71
N PRO A 50 -11.09 -14.72 1.96
CA PRO A 50 -11.33 -15.16 0.58
C PRO A 50 -12.13 -16.46 0.53
N ALA A 51 -13.10 -16.56 -0.40
CA ALA A 51 -13.78 -17.80 -0.72
C ALA A 51 -12.96 -18.68 -1.66
N ALA A 52 -11.69 -18.94 -1.31
CA ALA A 52 -10.75 -19.75 -2.06
C ALA A 52 -9.83 -20.50 -1.10
N SER A 53 -9.22 -21.59 -1.59
CA SER A 53 -8.28 -22.36 -0.80
C SER A 53 -7.02 -21.56 -0.46
N LEU A 54 -6.62 -21.59 0.79
CA LEU A 54 -5.35 -21.05 1.27
C LEU A 54 -4.20 -22.08 1.21
N GLY A 55 -4.48 -23.29 0.74
CA GLY A 55 -3.51 -24.37 0.64
C GLY A 55 -2.29 -24.01 -0.23
N GLY A 56 -1.11 -24.31 0.26
CA GLY A 56 0.16 -24.01 -0.41
C GLY A 56 0.58 -22.56 -0.39
N ARG A 57 -0.01 -21.72 0.48
CA ARG A 57 0.43 -20.34 0.77
C ARG A 57 1.23 -20.30 2.06
N GLN A 58 2.15 -19.36 2.16
CA GLN A 58 2.91 -19.09 3.40
C GLN A 58 2.12 -18.09 4.27
N ILE A 59 1.05 -18.57 4.89
CA ILE A 59 0.14 -17.72 5.69
C ILE A 59 0.90 -16.93 6.76
N GLY A 60 0.72 -15.62 6.75
CA GLY A 60 1.44 -14.65 7.60
C GLY A 60 2.71 -14.06 6.95
N SER A 61 3.11 -14.57 5.77
CA SER A 61 4.23 -14.05 4.97
C SER A 61 4.07 -14.42 3.49
N ASP A 62 2.86 -14.26 2.96
CA ASP A 62 2.51 -14.67 1.60
C ASP A 62 2.71 -13.52 0.61
N PHE A 63 3.82 -13.55 -0.12
CA PHE A 63 4.19 -12.59 -1.16
C PHE A 63 4.44 -13.28 -2.51
N ALA A 64 4.02 -14.55 -2.65
CA ALA A 64 4.36 -15.36 -3.83
C ALA A 64 3.48 -15.05 -5.05
N GLY A 65 2.40 -14.29 -4.91
CA GLY A 65 1.46 -14.00 -5.99
C GLY A 65 0.74 -15.22 -6.53
N LYS A 66 0.61 -16.29 -5.73
CA LYS A 66 -0.08 -17.52 -6.14
C LYS A 66 -1.51 -17.19 -6.55
N ASP A 67 -1.92 -17.72 -7.70
CA ASP A 67 -3.25 -17.47 -8.28
C ASP A 67 -3.56 -15.97 -8.52
N GLY A 68 -2.52 -15.13 -8.61
CA GLY A 68 -2.63 -13.69 -8.89
C GLY A 68 -2.99 -12.82 -7.68
N TRP A 69 -2.87 -13.31 -6.45
CA TRP A 69 -3.16 -12.56 -5.23
C TRP A 69 -2.32 -13.06 -4.03
N ASN A 70 -2.29 -12.28 -2.94
CA ASN A 70 -1.50 -12.59 -1.75
C ASN A 70 -2.34 -12.42 -0.47
N MET A 71 -2.03 -13.19 0.57
CA MET A 71 -2.55 -12.98 1.92
C MET A 71 -1.68 -12.01 2.73
N TYR A 72 -0.47 -11.68 2.26
CA TYR A 72 0.53 -10.87 2.94
C TYR A 72 0.80 -11.36 4.37
N HIS A 73 0.51 -10.55 5.37
CA HIS A 73 0.65 -10.88 6.79
C HIS A 73 -0.65 -11.36 7.43
N GLY A 74 -1.78 -11.23 6.73
CA GLY A 74 -3.07 -11.72 7.20
C GLY A 74 -3.14 -13.25 7.24
N ARG A 75 -3.88 -13.79 8.20
CA ARG A 75 -4.13 -15.23 8.33
C ARG A 75 -5.49 -15.66 7.79
N GLU A 76 -6.48 -14.82 7.96
CA GLU A 76 -7.86 -15.03 7.51
C GLU A 76 -8.29 -13.91 6.56
N VAL A 77 -7.95 -12.66 6.91
CA VAL A 77 -8.24 -11.47 6.13
C VAL A 77 -7.00 -11.11 5.31
N PRO A 78 -7.10 -10.91 3.99
CA PRO A 78 -5.98 -10.43 3.19
C PRO A 78 -5.50 -9.06 3.68
N GLY A 79 -4.20 -8.87 3.77
CA GLY A 79 -3.64 -7.57 4.11
C GLY A 79 -2.66 -7.58 5.27
N PHE A 80 -2.72 -6.50 6.05
CA PHE A 80 -1.76 -6.19 7.10
C PHE A 80 -2.49 -6.06 8.43
N PRO A 81 -2.28 -6.96 9.40
CA PRO A 81 -2.80 -6.82 10.75
C PRO A 81 -2.31 -5.54 11.42
N ALA A 82 -2.93 -5.14 12.53
CA ALA A 82 -2.50 -3.99 13.31
C ALA A 82 -1.00 -4.04 13.62
N HIS A 83 -0.30 -2.97 13.29
CA HIS A 83 1.14 -2.83 13.49
C HIS A 83 1.49 -1.35 13.72
N PRO A 84 2.55 -1.04 14.52
CA PRO A 84 2.85 0.33 14.88
C PRO A 84 3.56 1.10 13.76
N HIS A 85 3.18 2.37 13.60
CA HIS A 85 3.91 3.38 12.83
C HIS A 85 4.35 4.49 13.77
N ARG A 86 5.55 5.05 13.56
CA ARG A 86 6.06 6.18 14.35
C ARG A 86 7.08 6.99 13.56
N GLY A 87 6.88 8.30 13.51
CA GLY A 87 7.85 9.26 13.00
C GLY A 87 8.00 9.29 11.47
N PHE A 88 7.10 8.68 10.71
CA PHE A 88 7.09 8.72 9.26
C PHE A 88 5.68 8.95 8.71
N GLU A 89 5.61 9.17 7.41
CA GLU A 89 4.36 9.35 6.67
C GLU A 89 4.04 8.12 5.85
N THR A 90 2.76 7.81 5.71
CA THR A 90 2.27 6.86 4.70
C THR A 90 1.28 7.51 3.76
N VAL A 91 1.45 7.25 2.47
CA VAL A 91 0.47 7.63 1.44
C VAL A 91 0.05 6.37 0.70
N THR A 92 -1.23 6.07 0.75
CA THR A 92 -1.82 4.93 0.05
C THR A 92 -2.72 5.45 -1.06
N ILE A 93 -2.47 5.03 -2.30
CA ILE A 93 -3.26 5.40 -3.47
C ILE A 93 -3.99 4.13 -3.94
N ALA A 94 -5.30 4.05 -3.72
CA ALA A 94 -6.12 2.92 -4.14
C ALA A 94 -6.62 3.15 -5.57
N ARG A 95 -5.83 2.77 -6.58
CA ARG A 95 -6.16 2.99 -8.00
C ARG A 95 -7.37 2.18 -8.46
N GLN A 96 -7.49 0.94 -7.98
CA GLN A 96 -8.59 0.03 -8.28
C GLN A 96 -8.95 -0.76 -7.01
N GLY A 97 -10.18 -1.22 -6.91
CA GLY A 97 -10.66 -1.95 -5.75
C GLY A 97 -10.88 -1.06 -4.53
N LEU A 98 -10.92 -1.69 -3.37
CA LEU A 98 -11.23 -1.04 -2.09
C LEU A 98 -10.20 -1.45 -1.04
N ILE A 99 -9.89 -0.53 -0.14
CA ILE A 99 -9.05 -0.74 1.03
C ILE A 99 -9.83 -0.31 2.26
N ASP A 100 -9.87 -1.15 3.28
CA ASP A 100 -10.38 -0.82 4.60
C ASP A 100 -9.20 -0.51 5.52
N HIS A 101 -9.31 0.59 6.26
CA HIS A 101 -8.34 1.04 7.24
C HIS A 101 -9.03 1.30 8.58
N ALA A 102 -8.37 0.96 9.66
CA ALA A 102 -8.71 1.39 11.01
C ALA A 102 -7.43 1.62 11.81
N ASP A 103 -7.47 2.54 12.77
CA ASP A 103 -6.31 2.87 13.59
C ASP A 103 -6.65 3.10 15.07
N SER A 104 -5.61 3.20 15.90
CA SER A 104 -5.72 3.36 17.35
C SER A 104 -6.23 4.72 17.81
N LEU A 105 -6.36 5.70 16.91
CA LEU A 105 -6.95 7.01 17.21
C LEU A 105 -8.46 7.03 16.92
N GLY A 106 -9.01 5.90 16.46
CA GLY A 106 -10.43 5.73 16.19
C GLY A 106 -10.84 6.11 14.78
N ALA A 107 -9.90 6.42 13.88
CA ALA A 107 -10.25 6.59 12.49
C ALA A 107 -10.52 5.22 11.85
N ALA A 108 -11.60 5.16 11.05
CA ALA A 108 -11.92 4.00 10.23
C ALA A 108 -12.48 4.49 8.90
N ALA A 109 -11.99 3.95 7.80
CA ALA A 109 -12.40 4.36 6.46
C ALA A 109 -12.33 3.22 5.47
N ARG A 110 -13.21 3.27 4.47
CA ARG A 110 -13.09 2.51 3.23
C ARG A 110 -12.81 3.49 2.11
N PHE A 111 -11.77 3.25 1.35
CA PHE A 111 -11.37 4.11 0.23
C PHE A 111 -10.93 3.28 -0.97
N GLY A 112 -11.03 3.86 -2.16
CA GLY A 112 -10.72 3.17 -3.41
C GLY A 112 -10.96 4.03 -4.64
N HIS A 113 -10.85 3.42 -5.82
CA HIS A 113 -11.19 4.05 -7.11
C HIS A 113 -10.51 5.40 -7.39
N GLY A 114 -9.26 5.56 -6.97
CA GLY A 114 -8.48 6.79 -7.12
C GLY A 114 -8.34 7.59 -5.83
N ASP A 115 -8.99 7.19 -4.74
CA ASP A 115 -8.84 7.84 -3.45
C ASP A 115 -7.41 7.71 -2.92
N VAL A 116 -7.03 8.67 -2.11
CA VAL A 116 -5.74 8.74 -1.44
C VAL A 116 -5.95 8.85 0.06
N GLN A 117 -5.31 7.97 0.81
CA GLN A 117 -5.15 8.10 2.24
C GLN A 117 -3.76 8.67 2.53
N TRP A 118 -3.70 9.72 3.35
CA TRP A 118 -2.46 10.26 3.90
C TRP A 118 -2.51 10.14 5.41
N LEU A 119 -1.52 9.47 5.99
CA LEU A 119 -1.44 9.22 7.42
C LEU A 119 -0.11 9.71 7.97
N THR A 120 -0.17 10.63 8.93
CA THR A 120 0.97 11.13 9.70
C THR A 120 1.08 10.35 11.00
N ALA A 121 2.08 9.50 11.13
CA ALA A 121 2.24 8.64 12.31
C ALA A 121 2.62 9.43 13.58
N GLY A 122 3.30 10.56 13.45
CA GLY A 122 3.67 11.42 14.57
C GLY A 122 4.38 10.67 15.71
N ARG A 123 3.85 10.75 16.93
CA ARG A 123 4.40 10.07 18.11
C ARG A 123 4.11 8.58 18.15
N GLY A 124 3.27 8.08 17.30
CA GLY A 124 2.92 6.67 17.14
C GLY A 124 1.42 6.47 16.93
N ILE A 125 1.11 5.52 16.05
CA ILE A 125 -0.24 5.05 15.74
C ILE A 125 -0.16 3.55 15.45
N VAL A 126 -1.19 2.79 15.76
CA VAL A 126 -1.31 1.35 15.49
C VAL A 126 -2.54 1.09 14.67
#